data_40a100c8036213cb80b3d0290513096d
#
_entry.id   40a100c8036213cb80b3d0290513096d
#
_cell.length_a   1.000
_cell.length_b   1.000
_cell.length_c   1.000
_cell.angle_alpha   90.00
_cell.angle_beta   90.00
_cell.angle_gamma   90.00
#
_symmetry.space_group_name_H-M   'P 1'
#
loop_
_entity.id
_entity.type
_entity.pdbx_description
1 polymer ?
#
loop_
_entity_poly.entity_id
_entity_poly.type
_entity_poly.pdbx_seq_one_letter_code
_entity_poly.pdbx_strand_id
1 'polypeptide(L)'
;MDTEGKQVHIRIPKELFTRLKVKCAFEGISIQEYVISLINDKMGQNKPVKGSILIVDDEAIVREALRDALKINHNVSIVKTGEEAIDLIKKHDFDILIVDVRLPGKSGLEVVNEARTINPYIRSIVITAYPSVELSVQAMKQGAVDFITKPVGINELEKLVNENLLKLPLKRKEPA
;
A
#
# COMPACT_ATOMS: atom_id res chain seq x y z
N MET A 1 3.73 28.29 -2.98
CA MET A 1 4.21 28.42 -1.59
C MET A 1 5.66 27.98 -1.61
N ASP A 2 6.56 28.95 -1.50
CA ASP A 2 8.00 28.69 -1.46
C ASP A 2 8.35 27.88 -0.23
N THR A 3 8.80 26.65 -0.44
CA THR A 3 9.43 25.87 0.62
C THR A 3 10.86 26.35 0.77
N GLU A 4 11.05 27.43 1.55
CA GLU A 4 12.37 27.89 1.97
C GLU A 4 13.02 26.79 2.83
N GLY A 5 13.79 25.91 2.19
CA GLY A 5 14.53 24.85 2.86
C GLY A 5 15.69 25.45 3.65
N LYS A 6 15.77 25.20 4.96
CA LYS A 6 16.96 25.53 5.75
C LYS A 6 18.04 24.50 5.51
N GLN A 7 19.28 24.98 5.24
CA GLN A 7 20.44 24.10 5.10
C GLN A 7 21.02 23.73 6.46
N VAL A 8 21.34 22.44 6.64
CA VAL A 8 22.02 21.91 7.81
C VAL A 8 23.32 21.22 7.32
N HIS A 9 24.45 21.57 7.92
CA HIS A 9 25.74 20.97 7.62
C HIS A 9 26.06 19.90 8.65
N ILE A 10 26.20 18.65 8.20
CA ILE A 10 26.52 17.49 9.05
C ILE A 10 27.86 16.91 8.59
N ARG A 11 28.80 16.72 9.54
CA ARG A 11 30.06 16.02 9.26
C ARG A 11 29.87 14.53 9.53
N ILE A 12 29.97 13.71 8.46
CA ILE A 12 29.81 12.27 8.51
C ILE A 12 31.18 11.59 8.48
N PRO A 13 31.49 10.61 9.37
CA PRO A 13 32.71 9.83 9.31
C PRO A 13 32.88 9.13 7.94
N LYS A 14 34.12 9.04 7.44
CA LYS A 14 34.42 8.53 6.10
C LYS A 14 33.85 7.14 5.82
N GLU A 15 33.96 6.23 6.78
CA GLU A 15 33.44 4.85 6.65
C GLU A 15 31.91 4.83 6.53
N LEU A 16 31.23 5.60 7.38
CA LEU A 16 29.77 5.70 7.35
C LEU A 16 29.32 6.35 6.04
N PHE A 17 30.03 7.37 5.55
CA PHE A 17 29.73 8.03 4.28
C PHE A 17 29.87 7.08 3.09
N THR A 18 30.90 6.20 3.09
CA THR A 18 31.09 5.20 2.04
C THR A 18 29.93 4.18 2.04
N ARG A 19 29.56 3.67 3.20
CA ARG A 19 28.42 2.75 3.32
C ARG A 19 27.11 3.39 2.88
N LEU A 20 26.91 4.65 3.21
CA LEU A 20 25.76 5.43 2.81
C LEU A 20 25.68 5.58 1.27
N LYS A 21 26.80 5.91 0.62
CA LYS A 21 26.88 5.99 -0.85
C LYS A 21 26.50 4.67 -1.52
N VAL A 22 27.04 3.55 -1.04
CA VAL A 22 26.75 2.22 -1.61
C VAL A 22 25.25 1.89 -1.45
N LYS A 23 24.69 2.16 -0.27
CA LYS A 23 23.26 1.92 -0.01
C LYS A 23 22.36 2.77 -0.92
N CYS A 24 22.63 4.07 -1.00
CA CYS A 24 21.85 4.98 -1.86
C CYS A 24 21.95 4.61 -3.34
N ALA A 25 23.15 4.21 -3.81
CA ALA A 25 23.33 3.75 -5.19
C ALA A 25 22.53 2.46 -5.47
N PHE A 26 22.47 1.54 -4.50
CA PHE A 26 21.68 0.31 -4.63
C PHE A 26 20.17 0.58 -4.63
N GLU A 27 19.71 1.55 -3.84
CA GLU A 27 18.29 1.94 -3.75
C GLU A 27 17.88 2.95 -4.84
N GLY A 28 18.81 3.46 -5.65
CA GLY A 28 18.54 4.42 -6.73
C GLY A 28 18.10 5.81 -6.24
N ILE A 29 18.46 6.19 -4.99
CA ILE A 29 18.11 7.47 -4.38
C ILE A 29 19.34 8.28 -4.03
N SER A 30 19.21 9.60 -3.90
CA SER A 30 20.30 10.47 -3.46
C SER A 30 20.56 10.33 -1.94
N ILE A 31 21.77 10.66 -1.51
CA ILE A 31 22.12 10.72 -0.07
C ILE A 31 21.19 11.70 0.67
N GLN A 32 20.85 12.81 0.02
CA GLN A 32 19.96 13.83 0.61
C GLN A 32 18.57 13.26 0.84
N GLU A 33 17.97 12.59 -0.13
CA GLU A 33 16.65 11.94 0.01
C GLU A 33 16.68 10.87 1.10
N TYR A 34 17.74 10.05 1.15
CA TYR A 34 17.89 9.04 2.17
C TYR A 34 17.99 9.63 3.58
N VAL A 35 18.79 10.71 3.76
CA VAL A 35 18.91 11.38 5.07
C VAL A 35 17.59 12.05 5.48
N ILE A 36 16.90 12.68 4.54
CA ILE A 36 15.57 13.26 4.80
C ILE A 36 14.57 12.16 5.22
N SER A 37 14.60 11.00 4.56
CA SER A 37 13.71 9.88 4.96
C SER A 37 14.01 9.40 6.39
N LEU A 38 15.28 9.25 6.76
CA LEU A 38 15.69 8.87 8.11
C LEU A 38 15.28 9.91 9.17
N ILE A 39 15.39 11.19 8.85
CA ILE A 39 14.96 12.27 9.74
C ILE A 39 13.44 12.23 9.93
N ASN A 40 12.69 12.08 8.85
CA ASN A 40 11.24 11.97 8.90
C ASN A 40 10.78 10.75 9.72
N ASP A 41 11.44 9.60 9.57
CA ASP A 41 11.20 8.41 10.38
C ASP A 41 11.42 8.68 11.87
N LYS A 42 12.55 9.30 12.21
CA LYS A 42 12.91 9.60 13.60
C LYS A 42 12.07 10.72 14.24
N MET A 43 11.64 11.68 13.44
CA MET A 43 10.76 12.77 13.90
C MET A 43 9.29 12.36 13.96
N GLY A 44 8.96 11.11 13.64
CA GLY A 44 7.60 10.60 13.67
C GLY A 44 6.70 11.16 12.57
N GLN A 45 7.29 11.80 11.53
CA GLN A 45 6.54 12.24 10.35
C GLN A 45 6.17 11.07 9.44
N ASN A 46 6.88 9.95 9.56
CA ASN A 46 6.50 8.64 9.02
C ASN A 46 5.90 7.73 10.10
N LYS A 47 5.08 8.26 11.02
CA LYS A 47 4.20 7.36 11.75
C LYS A 47 3.43 6.57 10.71
N PRO A 48 3.48 5.23 10.71
CA PRO A 48 2.67 4.46 9.78
C PRO A 48 1.24 4.96 9.92
N VAL A 49 0.70 5.49 8.83
CA VAL A 49 -0.68 5.95 8.81
C VAL A 49 -1.52 4.71 9.02
N LYS A 50 -2.12 4.59 10.22
CA LYS A 50 -2.94 3.43 10.53
C LYS A 50 -4.15 3.44 9.61
N GLY A 51 -4.16 2.54 8.63
CA GLY A 51 -5.25 2.40 7.66
C GLY A 51 -6.18 1.25 8.02
N SER A 52 -7.40 1.31 7.48
CA SER A 52 -8.37 0.22 7.47
C SER A 52 -8.23 -0.54 6.15
N ILE A 53 -7.81 -1.80 6.20
CA ILE A 53 -7.45 -2.62 5.04
C ILE A 53 -8.38 -3.81 4.94
N LEU A 54 -8.93 -4.06 3.75
CA LEU A 54 -9.67 -5.27 3.43
C LEU A 54 -8.84 -6.13 2.48
N ILE A 55 -8.62 -7.39 2.85
CA ILE A 55 -7.92 -8.39 2.03
C ILE A 55 -8.93 -9.41 1.54
N VAL A 56 -8.91 -9.69 0.24
CA VAL A 56 -9.80 -10.64 -0.44
C VAL A 56 -8.96 -11.63 -1.22
N ASP A 57 -8.95 -12.87 -0.79
CA ASP A 57 -8.19 -13.95 -1.43
C ASP A 57 -8.85 -15.28 -1.04
N ASP A 58 -9.07 -16.20 -1.96
CA ASP A 58 -9.71 -17.49 -1.65
C ASP A 58 -8.73 -18.47 -0.99
N GLU A 59 -7.41 -18.28 -1.20
CA GLU A 59 -6.36 -19.07 -0.58
C GLU A 59 -6.14 -18.65 0.89
N ALA A 60 -6.54 -19.49 1.85
CA ALA A 60 -6.44 -19.19 3.28
C ALA A 60 -5.00 -18.87 3.72
N ILE A 61 -4.00 -19.59 3.19
CA ILE A 61 -2.59 -19.38 3.55
C ILE A 61 -2.12 -18.00 3.12
N VAL A 62 -2.45 -17.57 1.90
CA VAL A 62 -2.08 -16.24 1.37
C VAL A 62 -2.77 -15.16 2.18
N ARG A 63 -4.08 -15.29 2.38
CA ARG A 63 -4.91 -14.33 3.12
C ARG A 63 -4.41 -14.11 4.55
N GLU A 64 -4.08 -15.19 5.27
CA GLU A 64 -3.55 -15.12 6.62
C GLU A 64 -2.15 -14.51 6.67
N ALA A 65 -1.27 -14.88 5.73
CA ALA A 65 0.08 -14.31 5.65
C ALA A 65 0.05 -12.79 5.41
N LEU A 66 -0.78 -12.32 4.49
CA LEU A 66 -0.95 -10.89 4.21
C LEU A 66 -1.54 -10.15 5.42
N ARG A 67 -2.53 -10.75 6.11
CA ARG A 67 -3.08 -10.20 7.35
C ARG A 67 -1.98 -10.07 8.41
N ASP A 68 -1.22 -11.13 8.64
CA ASP A 68 -0.21 -11.16 9.69
C ASP A 68 0.91 -10.15 9.44
N ALA A 69 1.26 -9.91 8.20
CA ALA A 69 2.20 -8.86 7.82
C ALA A 69 1.65 -7.45 8.14
N LEU A 70 0.40 -7.17 7.81
CA LEU A 70 -0.16 -5.82 7.89
C LEU A 70 -0.82 -5.47 9.23
N LYS A 71 -1.27 -6.44 10.03
CA LYS A 71 -2.00 -6.22 11.30
C LYS A 71 -1.21 -5.50 12.38
N ILE A 72 0.12 -5.49 12.28
CA ILE A 72 1.00 -4.81 13.24
C ILE A 72 0.77 -3.29 13.19
N ASN A 73 0.62 -2.76 11.97
CA ASN A 73 0.55 -1.33 11.73
C ASN A 73 -0.84 -0.84 11.33
N HIS A 74 -1.77 -1.74 10.93
CA HIS A 74 -3.06 -1.40 10.34
C HIS A 74 -4.21 -2.19 10.96
N ASN A 75 -5.45 -1.73 10.75
CA ASN A 75 -6.65 -2.50 11.01
C ASN A 75 -6.96 -3.36 9.79
N VAL A 76 -6.87 -4.69 9.91
CA VAL A 76 -7.00 -5.60 8.78
C VAL A 76 -8.21 -6.50 8.95
N SER A 77 -9.09 -6.48 7.95
CA SER A 77 -10.20 -7.43 7.76
C SER A 77 -9.86 -8.35 6.61
N ILE A 78 -10.28 -9.60 6.69
CA ILE A 78 -10.03 -10.61 5.65
C ILE A 78 -11.34 -11.30 5.26
N VAL A 79 -11.52 -11.57 3.97
CA VAL A 79 -12.63 -12.36 3.43
C VAL A 79 -12.15 -13.24 2.28
N LYS A 80 -12.93 -14.25 1.93
CA LYS A 80 -12.55 -15.26 0.92
C LYS A 80 -13.22 -15.07 -0.44
N THR A 81 -14.29 -14.26 -0.52
CA THR A 81 -15.08 -14.07 -1.76
C THR A 81 -15.29 -12.60 -2.06
N GLY A 82 -15.54 -12.30 -3.34
CA GLY A 82 -15.87 -10.94 -3.77
C GLY A 82 -17.18 -10.43 -3.20
N GLU A 83 -18.17 -11.29 -3.04
CA GLU A 83 -19.47 -10.95 -2.45
C GLU A 83 -19.34 -10.51 -0.99
N GLU A 84 -18.60 -11.28 -0.18
CA GLU A 84 -18.29 -10.92 1.21
C GLU A 84 -17.56 -9.57 1.29
N ALA A 85 -16.64 -9.32 0.36
CA ALA A 85 -15.92 -8.05 0.30
C ALA A 85 -16.84 -6.86 0.07
N ILE A 86 -17.73 -6.97 -0.91
CA ILE A 86 -18.70 -5.91 -1.23
C ILE A 86 -19.67 -5.68 -0.06
N ASP A 87 -20.12 -6.74 0.61
CA ASP A 87 -20.98 -6.61 1.78
C ASP A 87 -20.29 -5.89 2.96
N LEU A 88 -18.99 -6.11 3.14
CA LEU A 88 -18.21 -5.37 4.15
C LEU A 88 -17.99 -3.91 3.75
N ILE A 89 -17.66 -3.63 2.48
CA ILE A 89 -17.43 -2.27 1.99
C ILE A 89 -18.70 -1.41 2.10
N LYS A 90 -19.89 -2.01 1.97
CA LYS A 90 -21.17 -1.31 2.20
C LYS A 90 -21.40 -0.93 3.65
N LYS A 91 -20.80 -1.66 4.60
CA LYS A 91 -21.03 -1.50 6.05
C LYS A 91 -19.93 -0.75 6.77
N HIS A 92 -18.72 -0.77 6.21
CA HIS A 92 -17.51 -0.23 6.84
C HIS A 92 -16.69 0.55 5.84
N ASP A 93 -16.04 1.60 6.32
CA ASP A 93 -15.07 2.36 5.53
C ASP A 93 -13.72 1.65 5.52
N PHE A 94 -13.23 1.33 4.32
CA PHE A 94 -11.88 0.85 4.08
C PHE A 94 -11.08 1.87 3.29
N ASP A 95 -9.80 2.02 3.67
CA ASP A 95 -8.84 2.87 2.98
C ASP A 95 -8.18 2.15 1.80
N ILE A 96 -7.84 0.88 2.03
CA ILE A 96 -7.16 0.01 1.07
C ILE A 96 -7.98 -1.27 0.88
N LEU A 97 -8.15 -1.67 -0.37
CA LEU A 97 -8.62 -2.98 -0.78
C LEU A 97 -7.44 -3.73 -1.43
N ILE A 98 -7.10 -4.90 -0.91
CA ILE A 98 -6.13 -5.82 -1.51
C ILE A 98 -6.92 -7.03 -2.00
N VAL A 99 -6.90 -7.31 -3.30
CA VAL A 99 -7.79 -8.31 -3.88
C VAL A 99 -7.09 -9.19 -4.91
N ASP A 100 -7.26 -10.52 -4.77
CA ASP A 100 -6.85 -11.44 -5.84
C ASP A 100 -7.77 -11.30 -7.06
N VAL A 101 -7.18 -11.37 -8.24
CA VAL A 101 -7.94 -11.37 -9.51
C VAL A 101 -8.86 -12.57 -9.61
N ARG A 102 -8.35 -13.75 -9.24
CA ARG A 102 -9.07 -15.02 -9.39
C ARG A 102 -9.77 -15.40 -8.10
N LEU A 103 -11.00 -14.95 -7.97
CA LEU A 103 -11.88 -15.34 -6.87
C LEU A 103 -13.02 -16.23 -7.39
N PRO A 104 -13.55 -17.13 -6.58
CA PRO A 104 -14.78 -17.84 -6.90
C PRO A 104 -15.96 -16.85 -6.93
N GLY A 105 -16.87 -17.02 -7.88
CA GLY A 105 -18.02 -16.12 -8.06
C GLY A 105 -17.61 -14.81 -8.71
N LYS A 106 -17.71 -13.71 -7.98
CA LYS A 106 -17.33 -12.37 -8.45
C LYS A 106 -15.81 -12.24 -8.54
N SER A 107 -15.27 -11.93 -9.72
CA SER A 107 -13.84 -11.72 -9.94
C SER A 107 -13.29 -10.52 -9.17
N GLY A 108 -11.99 -10.52 -8.85
CA GLY A 108 -11.35 -9.40 -8.16
C GLY A 108 -11.48 -8.08 -8.90
N LEU A 109 -11.48 -8.08 -10.24
CA LEU A 109 -11.66 -6.87 -11.04
C LEU A 109 -13.09 -6.30 -10.94
N GLU A 110 -14.10 -7.16 -10.86
CA GLU A 110 -15.47 -6.73 -10.61
C GLU A 110 -15.61 -6.14 -9.21
N VAL A 111 -14.92 -6.74 -8.21
CA VAL A 111 -14.86 -6.19 -6.83
C VAL A 111 -14.23 -4.80 -6.82
N VAL A 112 -13.11 -4.58 -7.54
CA VAL A 112 -12.47 -3.26 -7.65
C VAL A 112 -13.42 -2.20 -8.20
N ASN A 113 -14.11 -2.53 -9.30
CA ASN A 113 -15.05 -1.60 -9.94
C ASN A 113 -16.24 -1.26 -9.02
N GLU A 114 -16.83 -2.25 -8.37
CA GLU A 114 -17.97 -2.05 -7.47
C GLU A 114 -17.53 -1.32 -6.19
N ALA A 115 -16.38 -1.67 -5.61
CA ALA A 115 -15.80 -1.00 -4.45
C ALA A 115 -15.61 0.50 -4.71
N ARG A 116 -15.07 0.86 -5.87
CA ARG A 116 -14.90 2.25 -6.29
C ARG A 116 -16.22 3.00 -6.44
N THR A 117 -17.27 2.32 -6.87
CA THR A 117 -18.61 2.91 -7.00
C THR A 117 -19.22 3.19 -5.63
N ILE A 118 -19.03 2.29 -4.65
CA ILE A 118 -19.51 2.45 -3.28
C ILE A 118 -18.70 3.50 -2.52
N ASN A 119 -17.37 3.43 -2.64
CA ASN A 119 -16.43 4.30 -1.97
C ASN A 119 -15.38 4.82 -2.96
N PRO A 120 -15.57 6.01 -3.55
CA PRO A 120 -14.63 6.56 -4.54
C PRO A 120 -13.21 6.82 -4.03
N TYR A 121 -13.01 6.77 -2.72
CA TYR A 121 -11.70 7.01 -2.09
C TYR A 121 -10.94 5.74 -1.75
N ILE A 122 -11.59 4.56 -1.85
CA ILE A 122 -10.90 3.29 -1.59
C ILE A 122 -9.80 3.08 -2.63
N ARG A 123 -8.62 2.72 -2.18
CA ARG A 123 -7.47 2.47 -3.05
C ARG A 123 -7.28 0.97 -3.21
N SER A 124 -7.58 0.46 -4.41
CA SER A 124 -7.56 -0.96 -4.69
C SER A 124 -6.21 -1.39 -5.25
N ILE A 125 -5.55 -2.34 -4.58
CA ILE A 125 -4.32 -3.01 -5.01
C ILE A 125 -4.70 -4.41 -5.46
N VAL A 126 -4.41 -4.75 -6.71
CA VAL A 126 -4.72 -6.06 -7.29
C VAL A 126 -3.52 -6.98 -7.15
N ILE A 127 -3.76 -8.22 -6.71
CA ILE A 127 -2.74 -9.26 -6.61
C ILE A 127 -3.08 -10.39 -7.59
N THR A 128 -2.09 -11.01 -8.22
CA THR A 128 -2.31 -12.18 -9.09
C THR A 128 -1.09 -13.08 -9.22
N ALA A 129 -1.33 -14.37 -9.36
CA ALA A 129 -0.30 -15.34 -9.71
C ALA A 129 -0.02 -15.41 -11.24
N TYR A 130 -0.88 -14.77 -12.06
CA TYR A 130 -0.82 -14.86 -13.52
C TYR A 130 -0.81 -13.45 -14.14
N PRO A 131 0.32 -12.73 -14.01
CA PRO A 131 0.43 -11.39 -14.55
C PRO A 131 0.44 -11.40 -16.09
N SER A 132 -0.28 -10.44 -16.69
CA SER A 132 -0.12 -10.10 -18.09
C SER A 132 -0.28 -8.59 -18.27
N VAL A 133 0.20 -8.04 -19.36
CA VAL A 133 0.04 -6.62 -19.68
C VAL A 133 -1.43 -6.26 -19.80
N GLU A 134 -2.20 -7.12 -20.47
CA GLU A 134 -3.64 -6.95 -20.68
C GLU A 134 -4.39 -6.89 -19.35
N LEU A 135 -4.07 -7.80 -18.42
CA LEU A 135 -4.68 -7.86 -17.09
C LEU A 135 -4.34 -6.61 -16.26
N SER A 136 -3.09 -6.16 -16.32
CA SER A 136 -2.66 -4.94 -15.63
C SER A 136 -3.40 -3.71 -16.16
N VAL A 137 -3.51 -3.57 -17.50
CA VAL A 137 -4.26 -2.50 -18.13
C VAL A 137 -5.75 -2.55 -17.77
N GLN A 138 -6.32 -3.76 -17.73
CA GLN A 138 -7.72 -3.94 -17.35
C GLN A 138 -7.95 -3.55 -15.88
N ALA A 139 -7.07 -3.97 -14.96
CA ALA A 139 -7.14 -3.61 -13.55
C ALA A 139 -7.13 -2.08 -13.34
N MET A 140 -6.20 -1.38 -14.01
CA MET A 140 -6.13 0.08 -13.94
C MET A 140 -7.39 0.76 -14.50
N LYS A 141 -7.96 0.26 -15.59
CA LYS A 141 -9.22 0.77 -16.14
C LYS A 141 -10.39 0.58 -15.19
N GLN A 142 -10.41 -0.52 -14.41
CA GLN A 142 -11.44 -0.77 -13.39
C GLN A 142 -11.25 0.08 -12.12
N GLY A 143 -10.11 0.75 -12.00
CA GLY A 143 -9.85 1.66 -10.87
C GLY A 143 -8.86 1.15 -9.84
N ALA A 144 -8.14 0.06 -10.14
CA ALA A 144 -6.98 -0.32 -9.34
C ALA A 144 -5.94 0.81 -9.39
N VAL A 145 -5.27 1.03 -8.27
CA VAL A 145 -4.20 2.03 -8.17
C VAL A 145 -2.83 1.40 -8.28
N ASP A 146 -2.77 0.07 -8.07
CA ASP A 146 -1.54 -0.70 -8.14
C ASP A 146 -1.80 -2.18 -8.41
N PHE A 147 -0.73 -2.91 -8.77
CA PHE A 147 -0.78 -4.29 -9.20
C PHE A 147 0.47 -5.04 -8.71
N ILE A 148 0.29 -6.17 -8.02
CA ILE A 148 1.38 -6.98 -7.47
C ILE A 148 1.27 -8.42 -7.99
N THR A 149 2.43 -9.01 -8.29
CA THR A 149 2.51 -10.43 -8.68
C THR A 149 2.78 -11.33 -7.46
N LYS A 150 2.05 -12.44 -7.35
CA LYS A 150 2.37 -13.51 -6.38
C LYS A 150 3.64 -14.26 -6.84
N PRO A 151 4.57 -14.63 -5.93
CA PRO A 151 4.49 -14.46 -4.48
C PRO A 151 4.75 -13.03 -4.04
N VAL A 152 3.92 -12.52 -3.11
CA VAL A 152 3.96 -11.14 -2.62
C VAL A 152 5.10 -10.96 -1.64
N GLY A 153 6.02 -10.05 -1.93
CA GLY A 153 7.05 -9.61 -0.99
C GLY A 153 6.45 -8.75 0.13
N ILE A 154 6.63 -9.15 1.39
CA ILE A 154 6.05 -8.42 2.54
C ILE A 154 6.49 -6.94 2.54
N ASN A 155 7.79 -6.68 2.35
CA ASN A 155 8.32 -5.31 2.32
C ASN A 155 7.75 -4.47 1.17
N GLU A 156 7.54 -5.09 0.01
CA GLU A 156 6.93 -4.45 -1.15
C GLU A 156 5.47 -4.09 -0.88
N LEU A 157 4.71 -5.02 -0.29
CA LEU A 157 3.31 -4.79 0.08
C LEU A 157 3.17 -3.69 1.11
N GLU A 158 3.96 -3.71 2.20
CA GLU A 158 3.95 -2.68 3.23
C GLU A 158 4.28 -1.29 2.66
N LYS A 159 5.29 -1.22 1.79
CA LYS A 159 5.65 0.02 1.09
C LYS A 159 4.48 0.55 0.27
N LEU A 160 3.89 -0.31 -0.55
CA LEU A 160 2.75 0.04 -1.40
C LEU A 160 1.54 0.50 -0.62
N VAL A 161 1.19 -0.20 0.46
CA VAL A 161 0.10 0.18 1.37
C VAL A 161 0.36 1.57 1.96
N ASN A 162 1.55 1.80 2.51
CA ASN A 162 1.90 3.08 3.12
C ASN A 162 1.86 4.24 2.10
N GLU A 163 2.42 4.05 0.91
CA GLU A 163 2.39 5.04 -0.16
C GLU A 163 0.96 5.40 -0.59
N ASN A 164 0.08 4.39 -0.64
CA ASN A 164 -1.31 4.60 -1.00
C ASN A 164 -2.11 5.26 0.12
N LEU A 165 -1.85 4.95 1.39
CA LEU A 165 -2.47 5.63 2.53
C LEU A 165 -2.10 7.12 2.60
N LEU A 166 -0.86 7.48 2.25
CA LEU A 166 -0.41 8.87 2.22
C LEU A 166 -1.11 9.71 1.13
N LYS A 167 -1.59 9.07 0.06
CA LYS A 167 -2.31 9.73 -1.05
C LYS A 167 -3.81 9.92 -0.78
N LEU A 168 -4.32 9.44 0.36
CA LEU A 168 -5.71 9.65 0.75
C LEU A 168 -5.96 11.12 1.15
N PRO A 169 -7.12 11.71 0.81
CA PRO A 169 -7.45 13.06 1.22
C PRO A 169 -7.59 13.18 2.75
N LEU A 170 -7.06 14.25 3.33
CA LEU A 170 -6.99 14.50 4.78
C LEU A 170 -8.34 14.47 5.52
N LYS A 171 -9.46 14.62 4.84
CA LYS A 171 -10.81 14.68 5.42
C LYS A 171 -11.31 13.33 6.01
N ARG A 172 -10.59 12.21 5.80
CA ARG A 172 -10.96 10.89 6.31
C ARG A 172 -10.37 10.56 7.69
N LYS A 173 -9.63 11.48 8.31
CA LYS A 173 -8.91 11.21 9.56
C LYS A 173 -9.70 11.55 10.83
N GLU A 174 -10.93 12.01 10.73
CA GLU A 174 -11.78 12.21 11.91
C GLU A 174 -12.64 10.93 12.11
N PRO A 175 -12.45 10.18 13.20
CA PRO A 175 -13.44 9.20 13.61
C PRO A 175 -14.70 9.95 14.06
N ALA A 176 -15.83 9.54 13.54
CA ALA A 176 -17.13 9.95 14.07
C ALA A 176 -17.31 9.43 15.50
#